data_d9f88d471ac7551704c7302eda505498
#
_entry.id   d9f88d471ac7551704c7302eda505498
#
_cell.length_a   1.000
_cell.length_b   1.000
_cell.length_c   1.000
_cell.angle_alpha   90.00
_cell.angle_beta   90.00
_cell.angle_gamma   90.00
#
_symmetry.space_group_name_H-M   'P 1'
#
loop_
_entity.id
_entity.type
_entity.pdbx_description
1 polymer ?
#
loop_
_entity_poly.entity_id
_entity_poly.type
_entity_poly.pdbx_seq_one_letter_code
_entity_poly.pdbx_strand_id
1 'polypeptide(L)'
;MSRGLTTAVKNELATGNINPVHLIHLNFATPLYLTDCSFPLTSSISGSSRTYSASGHILGIGNTQEGSEPIKNSLNLSLSGVDQTYIAIALNENIINDVVQIYRGFLNSSNALIADPFLLYEGFIDQYSIEDDTSTAGIGLSITSHWGNFEKVSGRRTSDNSQKRFFSSDKGFEFSALTVQDIRWGRE
;
A
#
# COMPACT_ATOMS: atom_id res chain seq x y z
N MET A 1 20.97 4.30 10.77
CA MET A 1 21.02 2.90 10.30
C MET A 1 21.28 2.88 8.80
N SER A 2 22.18 2.04 8.33
CA SER A 2 22.39 1.84 6.88
C SER A 2 21.20 1.05 6.36
N ARG A 3 20.44 1.59 5.40
CA ARG A 3 19.29 0.91 4.75
C ARG A 3 19.68 -0.26 3.83
N GLY A 4 20.77 -0.95 4.12
CA GLY A 4 21.20 -2.11 3.33
C GLY A 4 21.69 -1.78 1.93
N LEU A 5 22.09 -0.53 1.65
CA LEU A 5 22.62 -0.14 0.34
C LEU A 5 23.83 -1.01 -0.01
N THR A 6 23.81 -1.55 -1.23
CA THR A 6 24.90 -2.36 -1.75
C THR A 6 26.16 -1.52 -1.99
N THR A 7 27.31 -2.18 -2.07
CA THR A 7 28.58 -1.50 -2.36
C THR A 7 28.53 -0.80 -3.72
N ALA A 8 27.84 -1.37 -4.71
CA ALA A 8 27.69 -0.75 -6.03
C ALA A 8 26.97 0.59 -5.94
N VAL A 9 25.85 0.68 -5.21
CA VAL A 9 25.12 1.93 -4.97
C VAL A 9 25.99 2.94 -4.21
N LYS A 10 26.70 2.50 -3.16
CA LYS A 10 27.57 3.39 -2.38
C LYS A 10 28.69 3.99 -3.23
N ASN A 11 29.28 3.19 -4.11
CA ASN A 11 30.33 3.65 -5.01
C ASN A 11 29.79 4.68 -6.01
N GLU A 12 28.61 4.45 -6.59
CA GLU A 12 27.99 5.40 -7.53
C GLU A 12 27.65 6.73 -6.83
N LEU A 13 27.05 6.66 -5.63
CA LEU A 13 26.76 7.86 -4.85
C LEU A 13 28.04 8.64 -4.48
N ALA A 14 29.18 7.94 -4.26
CA ALA A 14 30.46 8.58 -3.97
C ALA A 14 31.04 9.34 -5.17
N THR A 15 30.64 9.01 -6.41
CA THR A 15 31.02 9.76 -7.62
C THR A 15 30.26 11.09 -7.76
N GLY A 16 29.26 11.33 -6.92
CA GLY A 16 28.40 12.52 -7.01
C GLY A 16 27.26 12.40 -8.04
N ASN A 17 27.14 11.29 -8.72
CA ASN A 17 26.04 10.99 -9.64
C ASN A 17 24.86 10.42 -8.85
N ILE A 18 23.85 11.23 -8.56
CA ILE A 18 22.69 10.82 -7.76
C ILE A 18 21.46 10.88 -8.66
N ASN A 19 21.13 9.74 -9.27
CA ASN A 19 19.93 9.57 -10.09
C ASN A 19 18.98 8.55 -9.45
N PRO A 20 18.18 8.96 -8.46
CA PRO A 20 17.20 8.08 -7.82
C PRO A 20 16.03 7.84 -8.75
N VAL A 21 15.49 6.63 -8.73
CA VAL A 21 14.25 6.26 -9.42
C VAL A 21 13.34 5.50 -8.48
N HIS A 22 12.04 5.63 -8.68
CA HIS A 22 11.05 4.88 -7.93
C HIS A 22 10.47 3.78 -8.82
N LEU A 23 10.31 2.61 -8.22
CA LEU A 23 9.66 1.45 -8.81
C LEU A 23 8.44 1.15 -7.94
N ILE A 24 7.25 1.30 -8.52
CA ILE A 24 5.99 1.15 -7.82
C ILE A 24 5.34 -0.14 -8.27
N HIS A 25 4.96 -0.95 -7.30
CA HIS A 25 4.20 -2.16 -7.49
C HIS A 25 2.82 -1.99 -6.85
N LEU A 26 1.78 -1.97 -7.68
CA LEU A 26 0.38 -1.96 -7.28
C LEU A 26 -0.16 -3.38 -7.43
N ASN A 27 -0.49 -4.02 -6.32
CA ASN A 27 -0.91 -5.42 -6.31
C ASN A 27 -2.44 -5.54 -6.47
N PHE A 28 -2.94 -5.03 -7.60
CA PHE A 28 -4.33 -5.20 -8.03
C PHE A 28 -4.60 -6.63 -8.51
N ALA A 29 -5.83 -6.95 -8.89
CA ALA A 29 -6.16 -8.24 -9.51
C ALA A 29 -5.26 -8.51 -10.73
N THR A 30 -4.98 -7.48 -11.53
CA THR A 30 -3.89 -7.47 -12.52
C THR A 30 -2.78 -6.57 -12.01
N PRO A 31 -1.65 -7.12 -11.53
CA PRO A 31 -0.58 -6.30 -10.95
C PRO A 31 -0.01 -5.29 -11.94
N LEU A 32 0.19 -4.04 -11.47
CA LEU A 32 0.78 -2.97 -12.24
C LEU A 32 2.16 -2.61 -11.71
N TYR A 33 3.09 -2.41 -12.64
CA TYR A 33 4.47 -2.05 -12.36
C TYR A 33 4.78 -0.72 -13.05
N LEU A 34 5.01 0.33 -12.28
CA LEU A 34 5.22 1.69 -12.77
C LEU A 34 6.56 2.24 -12.30
N THR A 35 7.15 3.14 -13.08
CA THR A 35 8.34 3.90 -12.69
C THR A 35 8.17 5.37 -13.05
N ASP A 36 8.83 6.23 -12.28
CA ASP A 36 8.94 7.68 -12.55
C ASP A 36 10.07 8.00 -13.56
N CYS A 37 10.79 6.99 -14.01
CA CYS A 37 11.80 7.13 -15.04
C CYS A 37 11.18 7.45 -16.41
N SER A 38 11.94 8.09 -17.32
CA SER A 38 11.50 8.39 -18.68
C SER A 38 11.51 7.18 -19.63
N PHE A 39 12.04 6.05 -19.20
CA PHE A 39 12.14 4.81 -19.98
C PHE A 39 11.84 3.59 -19.09
N PRO A 40 11.36 2.48 -19.67
CA PRO A 40 11.02 1.30 -18.90
C PRO A 40 12.26 0.68 -18.26
N LEU A 41 12.10 0.22 -17.02
CA LEU A 41 13.15 -0.40 -16.23
C LEU A 41 12.79 -1.85 -15.93
N THR A 42 13.76 -2.75 -16.09
CA THR A 42 13.59 -4.15 -15.65
C THR A 42 14.39 -4.37 -14.37
N SER A 43 13.73 -4.93 -13.37
CA SER A 43 14.36 -5.25 -12.08
C SER A 43 13.90 -6.61 -11.59
N SER A 44 14.82 -7.32 -10.94
CA SER A 44 14.51 -8.57 -10.24
C SER A 44 14.38 -8.29 -8.75
N ILE A 45 13.15 -8.04 -8.31
CA ILE A 45 12.84 -7.84 -6.90
C ILE A 45 12.22 -9.14 -6.37
N SER A 46 12.69 -9.63 -5.24
CA SER A 46 12.22 -10.87 -4.62
C SER A 46 12.29 -12.09 -5.57
N GLY A 47 13.31 -12.16 -6.40
CA GLY A 47 13.55 -13.29 -7.31
C GLY A 47 12.70 -13.30 -8.59
N SER A 48 11.79 -12.35 -8.76
CA SER A 48 10.96 -12.23 -9.96
C SER A 48 11.39 -11.06 -10.81
N SER A 49 11.75 -11.30 -12.07
CA SER A 49 12.04 -10.24 -13.04
C SER A 49 10.75 -9.58 -13.50
N ARG A 50 10.68 -8.26 -13.40
CA ARG A 50 9.52 -7.44 -13.74
C ARG A 50 9.95 -6.22 -14.52
N THR A 51 9.15 -5.84 -15.51
CA THR A 51 9.36 -4.62 -16.29
C THR A 51 8.40 -3.54 -15.78
N TYR A 52 8.97 -2.43 -15.37
CA TYR A 52 8.23 -1.25 -14.87
C TYR A 52 8.01 -0.29 -16.03
N SER A 53 6.75 0.04 -16.30
CA SER A 53 6.36 0.96 -17.36
C SER A 53 6.69 2.40 -17.00
N ALA A 54 7.23 3.12 -17.99
CA ALA A 54 7.69 4.51 -17.86
C ALA A 54 6.75 5.50 -18.53
N SER A 55 5.49 5.17 -18.69
CA SER A 55 4.56 5.94 -19.55
C SER A 55 4.12 7.30 -18.99
N GLY A 56 4.86 7.90 -18.05
CA GLY A 56 4.49 9.18 -17.46
C GLY A 56 3.21 9.11 -16.58
N HIS A 57 2.85 7.92 -16.17
CA HIS A 57 1.63 7.69 -15.40
C HIS A 57 1.70 8.18 -13.96
N ILE A 58 2.91 8.39 -13.43
CA ILE A 58 3.12 8.89 -12.07
C ILE A 58 3.22 10.40 -12.13
N LEU A 59 2.23 11.11 -11.57
CA LEU A 59 2.23 12.56 -11.44
C LEU A 59 2.98 13.02 -10.19
N GLY A 60 2.95 12.23 -9.13
CA GLY A 60 3.62 12.57 -7.89
C GLY A 60 3.60 11.43 -6.87
N ILE A 61 4.66 11.41 -6.07
CA ILE A 61 4.78 10.53 -4.90
C ILE A 61 4.92 11.44 -3.70
N GLY A 62 4.04 11.28 -2.72
CA GLY A 62 4.07 12.05 -1.48
C GLY A 62 5.34 11.77 -0.66
N ASN A 63 5.60 12.63 0.30
CA ASN A 63 6.73 12.47 1.19
C ASN A 63 6.49 11.32 2.18
N THR A 64 7.48 10.46 2.33
CA THR A 64 7.51 9.47 3.39
C THR A 64 8.08 10.08 4.66
N GLN A 65 7.40 9.89 5.79
CA GLN A 65 7.90 10.29 7.10
C GLN A 65 8.16 9.03 7.92
N GLU A 66 9.31 9.01 8.60
CA GLU A 66 9.65 7.94 9.53
C GLU A 66 9.86 8.55 10.92
N GLY A 67 9.19 7.99 11.90
CA GLY A 67 9.32 8.36 13.31
C GLY A 67 9.73 7.16 14.17
N SER A 68 10.11 7.41 15.40
CA SER A 68 10.40 6.38 16.40
C SER A 68 9.13 5.81 17.03
N GLU A 69 8.01 6.50 16.87
CA GLU A 69 6.71 6.08 17.40
C GLU A 69 5.91 5.32 16.34
N PRO A 70 5.14 4.29 16.72
CA PRO A 70 4.26 3.57 15.81
C PRO A 70 3.02 4.43 15.48
N ILE A 71 3.18 5.33 14.51
CA ILE A 71 2.14 6.24 14.04
C ILE A 71 1.64 5.78 12.68
N LYS A 72 0.36 5.98 12.42
CA LYS A 72 -0.24 5.82 11.09
C LYS A 72 0.41 6.83 10.14
N ASN A 73 1.27 6.35 9.26
CA ASN A 73 1.82 7.15 8.19
C ASN A 73 1.04 6.91 6.92
N SER A 74 0.62 7.99 6.27
CA SER A 74 -0.06 7.94 4.98
C SER A 74 0.82 8.58 3.91
N LEU A 75 0.81 7.97 2.73
CA LEU A 75 1.50 8.46 1.54
C LEU A 75 0.48 8.63 0.43
N ASN A 76 0.52 9.76 -0.26
CA ASN A 76 -0.32 10.01 -1.42
C ASN A 76 0.46 9.70 -2.70
N LEU A 77 -0.13 8.89 -3.55
CA LEU A 77 0.36 8.58 -4.88
C LEU A 77 -0.62 9.12 -5.90
N SER A 78 -0.17 10.00 -6.79
CA SER A 78 -0.99 10.56 -7.85
C SER A 78 -0.61 9.94 -9.18
N LEU A 79 -1.59 9.36 -9.87
CA LEU A 79 -1.44 8.76 -11.18
C LEU A 79 -2.19 9.59 -12.23
N SER A 80 -1.67 9.62 -13.45
CA SER A 80 -2.33 10.27 -14.58
C SER A 80 -3.59 9.49 -15.01
N GLY A 81 -4.67 10.19 -15.21
CA GLY A 81 -5.92 9.65 -15.77
C GLY A 81 -5.98 9.65 -17.29
N VAL A 82 -4.90 10.05 -17.98
CA VAL A 82 -4.83 10.05 -19.45
C VAL A 82 -5.00 8.65 -20.00
N ASP A 83 -4.46 7.65 -19.31
CA ASP A 83 -4.75 6.25 -19.62
C ASP A 83 -5.99 5.80 -18.87
N GLN A 84 -7.09 5.62 -19.62
CA GLN A 84 -8.37 5.17 -19.06
C GLN A 84 -8.29 3.80 -18.36
N THR A 85 -7.23 3.03 -18.60
CA THR A 85 -7.02 1.73 -17.96
C THR A 85 -7.02 1.84 -16.44
N TYR A 86 -6.37 2.86 -15.87
CA TYR A 86 -6.31 3.05 -14.42
C TYR A 86 -7.64 3.45 -13.83
N ILE A 87 -8.39 4.32 -14.53
CA ILE A 87 -9.74 4.70 -14.14
C ILE A 87 -10.66 3.48 -14.18
N ALA A 88 -10.55 2.67 -15.23
CA ALA A 88 -11.35 1.44 -15.37
C ALA A 88 -11.05 0.44 -14.24
N ILE A 89 -9.79 0.27 -13.84
CA ILE A 89 -9.42 -0.58 -12.71
C ILE A 89 -10.04 -0.05 -11.43
N ALA A 90 -9.89 1.25 -11.15
CA ALA A 90 -10.41 1.87 -9.93
C ALA A 90 -11.96 1.79 -9.82
N LEU A 91 -12.66 1.80 -10.96
CA LEU A 91 -14.13 1.72 -10.99
C LEU A 91 -14.66 0.28 -10.97
N ASN A 92 -13.94 -0.66 -11.55
CA ASN A 92 -14.42 -2.04 -11.73
C ASN A 92 -13.89 -3.01 -10.68
N GLU A 93 -12.77 -2.68 -10.02
CA GLU A 93 -12.14 -3.52 -9.02
C GLU A 93 -12.22 -2.89 -7.63
N ASN A 94 -12.30 -3.72 -6.61
CA ASN A 94 -12.19 -3.23 -5.23
C ASN A 94 -10.72 -3.14 -4.84
N ILE A 95 -10.11 -2.00 -5.12
CA ILE A 95 -8.69 -1.73 -4.85
C ILE A 95 -8.40 -1.34 -3.39
N ILE A 96 -9.43 -1.16 -2.56
CA ILE A 96 -9.26 -0.85 -1.13
C ILE A 96 -8.67 -2.06 -0.39
N ASN A 97 -7.65 -1.83 0.40
CA ASN A 97 -6.79 -2.78 1.09
C ASN A 97 -5.80 -3.55 0.20
N ASP A 98 -5.69 -3.22 -1.07
CA ASP A 98 -4.62 -3.79 -1.89
C ASP A 98 -3.26 -3.24 -1.47
N VAL A 99 -2.24 -4.11 -1.55
CA VAL A 99 -0.88 -3.78 -1.14
C VAL A 99 -0.20 -2.93 -2.20
N VAL A 100 0.43 -1.85 -1.77
CA VAL A 100 1.30 -1.01 -2.60
C VAL A 100 2.70 -1.05 -2.03
N GLN A 101 3.67 -1.34 -2.90
CA GLN A 101 5.08 -1.34 -2.56
C GLN A 101 5.82 -0.33 -3.42
N ILE A 102 6.59 0.53 -2.79
CA ILE A 102 7.40 1.55 -3.46
C ILE A 102 8.86 1.25 -3.14
N TYR A 103 9.62 0.96 -4.19
CA TYR A 103 11.06 0.72 -4.09
C TYR A 103 11.80 1.93 -4.63
N ARG A 104 12.95 2.18 -4.06
CA ARG A 104 13.91 3.16 -4.56
C ARG A 104 15.13 2.44 -5.12
N GLY A 105 15.43 2.71 -6.37
CA GLY A 105 16.64 2.31 -7.05
C GLY A 105 17.50 3.51 -7.40
N PHE A 106 18.66 3.26 -7.94
CA PHE A 106 19.57 4.28 -8.47
C PHE A 106 20.03 3.88 -9.86
N LEU A 107 20.13 4.85 -10.75
CA LEU A 107 20.71 4.66 -12.07
C LEU A 107 22.19 5.01 -12.05
N ASN A 108 22.97 4.26 -12.78
CA ASN A 108 24.37 4.58 -13.04
C ASN A 108 24.50 5.65 -14.15
N SER A 109 25.71 6.06 -14.44
CA SER A 109 26.04 7.03 -15.50
C SER A 109 25.59 6.62 -16.90
N SER A 110 25.33 5.32 -17.13
CA SER A 110 24.80 4.77 -18.38
C SER A 110 23.28 4.63 -18.38
N ASN A 111 22.58 5.20 -17.39
CA ASN A 111 21.13 5.09 -17.18
C ASN A 111 20.64 3.64 -16.95
N ALA A 112 21.53 2.74 -16.54
CA ALA A 112 21.14 1.39 -16.16
C ALA A 112 20.84 1.34 -14.66
N LEU A 113 19.79 0.58 -14.30
CA LEU A 113 19.44 0.37 -12.89
C LEU A 113 20.54 -0.44 -12.21
N ILE A 114 21.08 0.12 -11.12
CA ILE A 114 22.00 -0.60 -10.25
C ILE A 114 21.19 -1.67 -9.50
N ALA A 115 21.74 -2.88 -9.41
CA ALA A 115 21.08 -3.99 -8.74
C ALA A 115 20.67 -3.64 -7.29
N ASP A 116 19.62 -4.31 -6.81
CA ASP A 116 19.07 -4.23 -5.46
C ASP A 116 18.40 -2.89 -5.10
N PRO A 117 17.28 -2.53 -5.78
CA PRO A 117 16.39 -1.50 -5.26
C PRO A 117 15.92 -1.88 -3.85
N PHE A 118 15.91 -0.92 -2.94
CA PHE A 118 15.44 -1.16 -1.58
C PHE A 118 13.99 -0.70 -1.39
N LEU A 119 13.26 -1.41 -0.55
CA LEU A 119 11.89 -1.04 -0.19
C LEU A 119 11.91 0.29 0.56
N LEU A 120 11.26 1.30 -0.01
CA LEU A 120 11.09 2.62 0.58
C LEU A 120 9.83 2.68 1.44
N TYR A 121 8.73 2.19 0.93
CA TYR A 121 7.44 2.22 1.60
C TYR A 121 6.59 1.02 1.18
N GLU A 122 5.85 0.47 2.15
CA GLU A 122 4.82 -0.54 1.93
C GLU A 122 3.59 -0.20 2.75
N GLY A 123 2.44 -0.32 2.13
CA GLY A 123 1.17 -0.03 2.78
C GLY A 123 -0.02 -0.58 2.00
N PHE A 124 -1.20 -0.22 2.47
CA PHE A 124 -2.47 -0.58 1.87
C PHE A 124 -3.19 0.66 1.36
N ILE A 125 -3.93 0.53 0.27
CA ILE A 125 -4.81 1.58 -0.21
C ILE A 125 -5.96 1.75 0.78
N ASP A 126 -6.03 2.92 1.40
CA ASP A 126 -7.09 3.29 2.35
C ASP A 126 -8.22 4.03 1.66
N GLN A 127 -7.87 4.94 0.76
CA GLN A 127 -8.81 5.74 -0.02
C GLN A 127 -8.28 5.97 -1.44
N TYR A 128 -9.18 6.21 -2.37
CA TYR A 128 -8.84 6.71 -3.68
C TYR A 128 -9.79 7.84 -4.09
N SER A 129 -9.31 8.75 -4.90
CA SER A 129 -10.09 9.80 -5.54
C SER A 129 -9.84 9.78 -7.03
N ILE A 130 -10.88 10.02 -7.81
CA ILE A 130 -10.78 10.21 -9.26
C ILE A 130 -11.17 11.66 -9.51
N GLU A 131 -10.26 12.42 -10.10
CA GLU A 131 -10.47 13.78 -10.54
C GLU A 131 -10.47 13.77 -12.06
N ASP A 132 -11.59 14.15 -12.65
CA ASP A 132 -11.75 14.26 -14.09
C ASP A 132 -12.38 15.63 -14.38
N ASP A 133 -11.57 16.54 -14.85
CA ASP A 133 -11.95 17.88 -15.24
C ASP A 133 -11.57 18.12 -16.71
N THR A 134 -12.09 19.16 -17.31
CA THR A 134 -11.85 19.54 -18.72
C THR A 134 -10.36 19.68 -19.09
N SER A 135 -9.50 19.90 -18.12
CA SER A 135 -8.06 20.15 -18.31
C SER A 135 -7.16 19.08 -17.67
N THR A 136 -7.64 18.35 -16.68
CA THR A 136 -6.83 17.41 -15.92
C THR A 136 -7.64 16.16 -15.59
N ALA A 137 -7.05 14.99 -15.82
CA ALA A 137 -7.56 13.73 -15.33
C ALA A 137 -6.51 13.06 -14.46
N GLY A 138 -6.90 12.60 -13.28
CA GLY A 138 -5.97 12.01 -12.32
C GLY A 138 -6.65 11.06 -11.35
N ILE A 139 -5.87 10.16 -10.81
CA ILE A 139 -6.26 9.27 -9.71
C ILE A 139 -5.33 9.50 -8.54
N GLY A 140 -5.90 9.91 -7.43
CA GLY A 140 -5.20 10.00 -6.15
C GLY A 140 -5.41 8.72 -5.35
N LEU A 141 -4.32 8.09 -4.92
CA LEU A 141 -4.34 6.95 -4.03
C LEU A 141 -3.74 7.36 -2.67
N SER A 142 -4.50 7.20 -1.60
CA SER A 142 -4.00 7.35 -0.24
C SER A 142 -3.59 5.98 0.28
N ILE A 143 -2.30 5.84 0.55
CA ILE A 143 -1.69 4.57 0.98
C ILE A 143 -1.32 4.72 2.44
N THR A 144 -1.82 3.82 3.28
CA THR A 144 -1.60 3.83 4.72
C THR A 144 -0.70 2.68 5.13
N SER A 145 0.24 2.95 6.04
CA SER A 145 1.13 1.93 6.59
C SER A 145 0.36 0.84 7.33
N HIS A 146 1.02 -0.31 7.59
CA HIS A 146 0.45 -1.42 8.35
C HIS A 146 -0.15 -1.01 9.71
N TRP A 147 0.37 0.08 10.31
CA TRP A 147 -0.15 0.63 11.57
C TRP A 147 -1.58 1.15 11.46
N GLY A 148 -2.04 1.54 10.26
CA GLY A 148 -3.44 1.91 10.02
C GLY A 148 -4.44 0.79 10.29
N ASN A 149 -4.02 -0.47 10.23
CA ASN A 149 -4.89 -1.60 10.54
C ASN A 149 -5.26 -1.70 12.02
N PHE A 150 -4.45 -1.14 12.92
CA PHE A 150 -4.75 -1.10 14.35
C PHE A 150 -5.89 -0.14 14.69
N GLU A 151 -6.13 0.86 13.85
CA GLU A 151 -7.23 1.82 14.02
C GLU A 151 -8.54 1.33 13.41
N LYS A 152 -8.51 0.25 12.62
CA LYS A 152 -9.72 -0.28 11.98
C LYS A 152 -10.62 -0.93 13.03
N VAL A 153 -11.80 -0.34 13.20
CA VAL A 153 -12.84 -0.94 14.02
C VAL A 153 -13.43 -2.13 13.27
N SER A 154 -13.19 -3.33 13.79
CA SER A 154 -13.88 -4.51 13.29
C SER A 154 -15.38 -4.36 13.58
N GLY A 155 -16.23 -4.44 12.55
CA GLY A 155 -17.69 -4.46 12.70
C GLY A 155 -18.23 -5.71 13.43
N ARG A 156 -17.34 -6.55 13.92
CA ARG A 156 -17.67 -7.79 14.63
C ARG A 156 -18.15 -7.47 16.04
N ARG A 157 -19.34 -7.93 16.37
CA ARG A 157 -19.93 -7.76 17.71
C ARG A 157 -19.68 -9.01 18.56
N THR A 158 -19.53 -8.83 19.86
CA THR A 158 -19.46 -9.90 20.86
C THR A 158 -20.87 -10.42 21.14
N SER A 159 -21.48 -11.10 20.16
CA SER A 159 -22.82 -11.66 20.26
C SER A 159 -22.81 -13.09 19.69
N ASP A 160 -23.73 -13.91 20.19
CA ASP A 160 -23.89 -15.31 19.78
C ASP A 160 -24.05 -15.44 18.24
N ASN A 161 -24.92 -14.63 17.63
CA ASN A 161 -25.12 -14.64 16.19
C ASN A 161 -23.87 -14.24 15.40
N SER A 162 -23.09 -13.28 15.88
CA SER A 162 -21.83 -12.88 15.24
C SER A 162 -20.78 -13.96 15.35
N GLN A 163 -20.71 -14.67 16.46
CA GLN A 163 -19.78 -15.76 16.68
C GLN A 163 -20.15 -16.99 15.84
N LYS A 164 -21.40 -17.40 15.85
CA LYS A 164 -21.89 -18.56 15.10
C LYS A 164 -21.80 -18.40 13.58
N ARG A 165 -21.73 -17.16 13.07
CA ARG A 165 -21.49 -16.91 11.64
C ARG A 165 -20.13 -17.44 11.17
N PHE A 166 -19.13 -17.44 12.04
CA PHE A 166 -17.77 -17.91 11.75
C PHE A 166 -17.47 -19.28 12.34
N PHE A 167 -18.09 -19.58 13.48
CA PHE A 167 -17.90 -20.83 14.25
C PHE A 167 -19.27 -21.34 14.67
N SER A 168 -19.93 -22.08 13.81
CA SER A 168 -21.34 -22.49 13.96
C SER A 168 -21.65 -23.30 15.23
N SER A 169 -20.66 -24.00 15.76
CA SER A 169 -20.80 -24.83 16.98
C SER A 169 -20.34 -24.14 18.26
N ASP A 170 -19.83 -22.90 18.17
CA ASP A 170 -19.33 -22.19 19.34
C ASP A 170 -20.48 -21.65 20.20
N LYS A 171 -20.44 -21.94 21.51
CA LYS A 171 -21.41 -21.50 22.50
C LYS A 171 -20.88 -20.42 23.45
N GLY A 172 -19.68 -19.90 23.19
CA GLY A 172 -19.02 -18.92 24.07
C GLY A 172 -19.84 -17.65 24.36
N PHE A 173 -20.72 -17.26 23.45
CA PHE A 173 -21.59 -16.08 23.58
C PHE A 173 -23.08 -16.42 23.66
N GLU A 174 -23.44 -17.68 23.96
CA GLU A 174 -24.85 -18.14 24.02
C GLU A 174 -25.69 -17.28 24.98
N PHE A 175 -25.11 -16.85 26.07
CA PHE A 175 -25.78 -16.04 27.11
C PHE A 175 -25.55 -14.53 26.99
N SER A 176 -24.81 -14.07 25.99
CA SER A 176 -24.47 -12.63 25.84
C SER A 176 -25.67 -11.71 25.62
N ALA A 177 -26.78 -12.25 25.11
CA ALA A 177 -28.02 -11.51 24.86
C ALA A 177 -29.01 -11.60 26.04
N LEU A 178 -28.70 -12.39 27.05
CA LEU A 178 -29.57 -12.47 28.23
C LEU A 178 -29.38 -11.20 29.06
N THR A 179 -30.39 -10.36 29.06
CA THR A 179 -30.49 -9.19 29.92
C THR A 179 -30.49 -9.65 31.38
N VAL A 180 -29.86 -8.87 32.23
CA VAL A 180 -29.75 -9.06 33.70
C VAL A 180 -31.02 -9.71 34.24
N GLN A 181 -30.91 -10.96 34.65
CA GLN A 181 -31.98 -11.58 35.47
C GLN A 181 -31.83 -11.10 36.88
N ASP A 182 -32.91 -10.58 37.45
CA ASP A 182 -32.98 -10.21 38.86
C ASP A 182 -32.87 -11.49 39.69
N ILE A 183 -31.66 -11.80 40.15
CA ILE A 183 -31.43 -12.94 41.03
C ILE A 183 -31.80 -12.50 42.43
N ARG A 184 -32.96 -12.94 42.88
CA ARG A 184 -33.41 -12.69 44.28
C ARG A 184 -32.68 -13.67 45.20
N TRP A 185 -31.70 -13.19 45.91
CA TRP A 185 -30.99 -13.94 46.93
C TRP A 185 -31.85 -14.01 48.21
N GLY A 186 -32.01 -15.20 48.75
CA GLY A 186 -32.61 -15.38 50.10
C GLY A 186 -34.12 -15.36 50.16
N ARG A 187 -34.83 -15.78 49.12
CA ARG A 187 -36.25 -16.16 49.24
C ARG A 187 -36.37 -17.69 49.28
N GLU A 188 -36.85 -18.18 50.42
CA GLU A 188 -37.51 -19.47 50.54
C GLU A 188 -38.84 -19.44 49.77
#